data_fa82763309b0598fe4333f010b7bb0e7
#
_entry.id   fa82763309b0598fe4333f010b7bb0e7
#
_cell.length_a   1.000
_cell.length_b   1.000
_cell.length_c   1.000
_cell.angle_alpha   90.00
_cell.angle_beta   90.00
_cell.angle_gamma   90.00
#
_symmetry.space_group_name_H-M   'P 1'
#
loop_
_entity.id
_entity.type
_entity.pdbx_description
1 polymer ?
#
loop_
_entity_poly.entity_id
_entity_poly.type
_entity_poly.pdbx_seq_one_letter_code
_entity_poly.pdbx_strand_id
1 'polypeptide(L)'
;MKKTLSILSALFCASTLTLSAQTTTETTTARSVDLIDPAAFGFGRPGYMVDTTFIDTQDFANRPGGLDFMEVRTILPLWTKKVNALRISASLSYNLSELDFNGFLGLQRETLHTLEAQVSLFWRPEQSKWWGLGFFTPGLGTDFQGLSWDDFEVSGLGLLGYRFTDTFSLAGGFFAQYGAQEGMIVPALGFIWKPDPFIVQVTPPFVVLGWRATDRVTLSLSAYPSGGSWDVEDPNVNRVELNGWQTAASVIYQATDRFSISLRAGMNIGGELELRDGNNNVLANETLESAPFGALNLRWQF
;
A
#
# COMPACT_ATOMS: atom_id res chain seq x y z
N MET A 1 -12.21 -16.16 -25.09
CA MET A 1 -10.79 -15.73 -25.05
C MET A 1 -10.50 -14.68 -26.14
N LYS A 2 -11.01 -13.45 -26.10
CA LYS A 2 -10.65 -12.32 -27.02
C LYS A 2 -11.22 -11.00 -26.51
N LYS A 3 -10.89 -10.55 -25.27
CA LYS A 3 -11.24 -9.20 -24.77
C LYS A 3 -10.20 -8.58 -23.81
N THR A 4 -9.01 -9.17 -23.67
CA THR A 4 -8.03 -8.73 -22.65
C THR A 4 -6.94 -7.76 -23.18
N LEU A 5 -7.08 -7.20 -24.38
CA LEU A 5 -5.99 -6.41 -24.99
C LEU A 5 -6.27 -4.91 -25.12
N SER A 6 -7.38 -4.39 -24.62
CA SER A 6 -7.75 -2.98 -24.84
C SER A 6 -7.37 -2.01 -23.69
N ILE A 7 -6.95 -2.50 -22.53
CA ILE A 7 -6.66 -1.63 -21.36
C ILE A 7 -5.23 -1.09 -21.38
N LEU A 8 -4.30 -1.72 -22.09
CA LEU A 8 -2.91 -1.28 -22.12
C LEU A 8 -2.62 -0.02 -22.96
N SER A 9 -3.56 0.43 -23.78
CA SER A 9 -3.34 1.55 -24.73
C SER A 9 -3.64 2.94 -24.18
N ALA A 10 -4.25 3.06 -23.01
CA ALA A 10 -4.67 4.36 -22.46
C ALA A 10 -3.63 5.05 -21.54
N LEU A 11 -2.55 4.38 -21.18
CA LEU A 11 -1.58 4.90 -20.20
C LEU A 11 -0.36 5.62 -20.80
N PHE A 12 -0.28 5.82 -22.11
CA PHE A 12 0.93 6.39 -22.78
C PHE A 12 0.80 7.86 -23.21
N CYS A 13 -0.21 8.59 -22.80
CA CYS A 13 -0.33 10.02 -23.05
C CYS A 13 -0.15 10.86 -21.77
N ALA A 14 0.98 10.70 -21.08
CA ALA A 14 1.40 11.64 -20.05
C ALA A 14 2.39 12.64 -20.64
N SER A 15 1.88 13.82 -20.89
CA SER A 15 2.55 15.06 -21.23
C SER A 15 3.89 15.29 -20.52
N THR A 16 4.89 15.68 -21.30
CA THR A 16 6.17 16.23 -20.88
C THR A 16 6.00 17.49 -20.02
N LEU A 17 5.96 17.29 -18.71
CA LEU A 17 6.19 18.35 -17.74
C LEU A 17 7.69 18.37 -17.43
N THR A 18 8.42 19.33 -18.02
CA THR A 18 9.79 19.64 -17.67
C THR A 18 9.83 20.28 -16.29
N LEU A 19 10.02 19.48 -15.25
CA LEU A 19 10.39 19.97 -13.93
C LEU A 19 11.90 20.07 -13.86
N SER A 20 12.43 21.28 -13.67
CA SER A 20 13.83 21.57 -13.42
C SER A 20 14.28 20.86 -12.15
N ALA A 21 15.06 19.79 -12.28
CA ALA A 21 15.69 19.09 -11.18
C ALA A 21 16.87 19.92 -10.67
N GLN A 22 16.77 20.48 -9.48
CA GLN A 22 17.95 20.95 -8.75
C GLN A 22 18.78 19.76 -8.29
N THR A 23 19.90 19.56 -8.93
CA THR A 23 20.89 18.54 -8.59
C THR A 23 21.64 18.98 -7.34
N THR A 24 21.22 18.52 -6.17
CA THR A 24 22.06 18.57 -4.97
C THR A 24 22.86 17.27 -4.90
N THR A 25 24.15 17.34 -5.12
CA THR A 25 25.09 16.23 -4.92
C THR A 25 25.21 15.98 -3.41
N GLU A 26 24.47 15.01 -2.90
CA GLU A 26 24.65 14.53 -1.51
C GLU A 26 25.76 13.49 -1.50
N THR A 27 26.83 13.82 -0.81
CA THR A 27 27.96 12.93 -0.49
C THR A 27 27.46 11.75 0.36
N THR A 28 27.72 10.56 -0.10
CA THR A 28 27.30 9.27 0.46
C THR A 28 27.99 9.00 1.80
N THR A 29 27.39 9.32 2.93
CA THR A 29 27.76 8.77 4.23
C THR A 29 26.64 8.93 5.26
N ALA A 30 25.53 8.25 5.07
CA ALA A 30 24.66 7.78 6.14
C ALA A 30 23.71 6.74 5.50
N ARG A 31 23.92 5.46 5.83
CA ARG A 31 22.97 4.41 5.48
C ARG A 31 21.58 4.85 5.97
N SER A 32 20.74 5.21 5.03
CA SER A 32 19.39 5.68 5.31
C SER A 32 18.60 4.57 6.01
N VAL A 33 17.65 4.97 6.86
CA VAL A 33 16.58 4.06 7.32
C VAL A 33 15.65 3.90 6.11
N ASP A 34 16.11 3.21 5.06
CA ASP A 34 15.28 2.93 3.91
C ASP A 34 14.41 1.72 4.25
N LEU A 35 13.12 1.90 4.20
CA LEU A 35 12.15 0.82 4.29
C LEU A 35 12.32 -0.08 3.07
N ILE A 36 12.36 -1.40 3.27
CA ILE A 36 12.87 -2.34 2.26
C ILE A 36 11.92 -2.58 1.12
N ASP A 37 10.64 -2.58 1.35
CA ASP A 37 9.64 -2.72 0.30
C ASP A 37 8.80 -1.46 0.21
N PRO A 38 9.32 -0.43 -0.48
CA PRO A 38 8.54 0.79 -0.68
C PRO A 38 7.29 0.53 -1.53
N ALA A 39 7.26 -0.57 -2.29
CA ALA A 39 6.14 -0.94 -3.14
C ALA A 39 4.91 -1.34 -2.32
N ALA A 40 5.11 -2.07 -1.22
CA ALA A 40 4.02 -2.48 -0.37
C ALA A 40 3.39 -1.31 0.43
N PHE A 41 4.16 -0.25 0.71
CA PHE A 41 3.74 0.71 1.74
C PHE A 41 3.74 2.18 1.31
N GLY A 42 4.18 2.50 0.09
CA GLY A 42 4.30 3.90 -0.33
C GLY A 42 5.33 4.72 0.47
N PHE A 43 6.04 4.10 1.43
CA PHE A 43 7.05 4.76 2.26
C PHE A 43 8.42 4.70 1.58
N GLY A 44 9.16 5.77 1.60
CA GLY A 44 10.51 5.80 1.06
C GLY A 44 10.84 7.12 0.39
N ARG A 45 11.79 7.10 -0.53
CA ARG A 45 12.08 8.26 -1.36
C ARG A 45 10.89 8.56 -2.26
N PRO A 46 10.51 9.83 -2.43
CA PRO A 46 9.44 10.18 -3.34
C PRO A 46 9.76 9.66 -4.75
N GLY A 47 8.77 9.08 -5.39
CA GLY A 47 8.93 8.50 -6.71
C GLY A 47 7.58 8.14 -7.30
N TYR A 48 7.48 8.11 -8.63
CA TYR A 48 6.35 7.52 -9.31
C TYR A 48 6.35 6.01 -9.08
N MET A 49 5.17 5.46 -8.85
CA MET A 49 4.99 4.03 -8.67
C MET A 49 3.74 3.57 -9.40
N VAL A 50 3.85 2.42 -10.07
CA VAL A 50 2.71 1.66 -10.56
C VAL A 50 2.85 0.25 -10.01
N ASP A 51 1.81 -0.23 -9.37
CA ASP A 51 1.72 -1.58 -8.83
C ASP A 51 0.48 -2.25 -9.41
N THR A 52 0.62 -3.49 -9.85
CA THR A 52 -0.51 -4.28 -10.34
C THR A 52 -0.52 -5.60 -9.61
N THR A 53 -1.64 -5.91 -8.95
CA THR A 53 -1.85 -7.13 -8.17
C THR A 53 -3.01 -7.91 -8.75
N PHE A 54 -2.83 -9.22 -8.89
CA PHE A 54 -3.85 -10.18 -9.29
C PHE A 54 -3.95 -11.23 -8.20
N ILE A 55 -5.12 -11.40 -7.62
CA ILE A 55 -5.45 -12.49 -6.70
C ILE A 55 -6.34 -13.45 -7.45
N ASP A 56 -5.99 -14.72 -7.43
CA ASP A 56 -6.82 -15.79 -7.98
C ASP A 56 -8.13 -15.91 -7.19
N THR A 57 -9.10 -16.65 -7.72
CA THR A 57 -10.39 -16.81 -7.07
C THR A 57 -10.23 -17.22 -5.60
N GLN A 58 -10.78 -16.40 -4.70
CA GLN A 58 -10.93 -16.70 -3.29
C GLN A 58 -12.31 -17.30 -3.06
N ASP A 59 -12.38 -18.60 -2.82
CA ASP A 59 -13.63 -19.29 -2.54
C ASP A 59 -14.22 -18.83 -1.19
N PHE A 60 -15.54 -18.82 -1.09
CA PHE A 60 -16.23 -18.62 0.19
C PHE A 60 -16.10 -19.89 1.03
N ALA A 61 -15.65 -19.77 2.29
CA ALA A 61 -15.38 -20.92 3.16
C ALA A 61 -16.64 -21.77 3.49
N ASN A 62 -17.82 -21.15 3.48
CA ASN A 62 -19.05 -21.77 3.97
C ASN A 62 -20.13 -21.96 2.90
N ARG A 63 -19.86 -21.63 1.64
CA ARG A 63 -20.83 -21.71 0.54
C ARG A 63 -20.14 -21.80 -0.82
N PRO A 64 -20.81 -22.28 -1.87
CA PRO A 64 -20.29 -22.22 -3.23
C PRO A 64 -20.12 -20.78 -3.73
N GLY A 65 -19.08 -20.56 -4.54
CA GLY A 65 -18.75 -19.29 -5.15
C GLY A 65 -17.49 -18.70 -4.55
N GLY A 66 -17.06 -17.57 -5.08
CA GLY A 66 -15.83 -16.92 -4.68
C GLY A 66 -15.73 -15.52 -5.27
N LEU A 67 -14.63 -14.87 -5.02
CA LEU A 67 -14.33 -13.51 -5.42
C LEU A 67 -13.00 -13.48 -6.21
N ASP A 68 -13.03 -12.95 -7.43
CA ASP A 68 -11.82 -12.61 -8.18
C ASP A 68 -11.44 -11.15 -7.89
N PHE A 69 -10.16 -10.87 -7.72
CA PHE A 69 -9.69 -9.53 -7.41
C PHE A 69 -8.49 -9.13 -8.26
N MET A 70 -8.56 -7.94 -8.85
CA MET A 70 -7.45 -7.27 -9.51
C MET A 70 -7.34 -5.83 -9.03
N GLU A 71 -6.12 -5.38 -8.76
CA GLU A 71 -5.85 -3.97 -8.39
C GLU A 71 -4.73 -3.39 -9.23
N VAL A 72 -4.92 -2.13 -9.65
CA VAL A 72 -3.86 -1.29 -10.21
C VAL A 72 -3.72 -0.05 -9.36
N ARG A 73 -2.59 0.08 -8.69
CA ARG A 73 -2.26 1.24 -7.85
C ARG A 73 -1.25 2.12 -8.53
N THR A 74 -1.50 3.43 -8.52
CA THR A 74 -0.57 4.45 -9.00
C THR A 74 -0.28 5.46 -7.90
N ILE A 75 0.99 5.76 -7.64
CA ILE A 75 1.39 6.82 -6.70
C ILE A 75 2.14 7.90 -7.47
N LEU A 76 1.68 9.15 -7.29
CA LEU A 76 2.24 10.35 -7.87
C LEU A 76 2.82 11.22 -6.75
N PRO A 77 4.15 11.41 -6.68
CA PRO A 77 4.75 12.33 -5.74
C PRO A 77 4.43 13.77 -6.17
N LEU A 78 3.88 14.57 -5.25
CA LEU A 78 3.54 15.97 -5.52
C LEU A 78 4.71 16.89 -5.18
N TRP A 79 5.27 16.74 -3.98
CA TRP A 79 6.42 17.52 -3.53
C TRP A 79 7.13 16.86 -2.34
N THR A 80 8.39 17.25 -2.15
CA THR A 80 9.19 16.92 -0.97
C THR A 80 9.97 18.14 -0.54
N LYS A 81 9.99 18.43 0.75
CA LYS A 81 10.77 19.52 1.35
C LYS A 81 11.52 19.02 2.57
N LYS A 82 12.80 19.35 2.65
CA LYS A 82 13.62 19.14 3.84
C LYS A 82 13.77 20.47 4.57
N VAL A 83 13.42 20.49 5.84
CA VAL A 83 13.58 21.65 6.73
C VAL A 83 14.34 21.17 7.97
N ASN A 84 15.60 21.50 8.05
CA ASN A 84 16.52 20.99 9.09
C ASN A 84 16.50 19.45 9.15
N ALA A 85 16.08 18.92 10.31
CA ALA A 85 15.99 17.49 10.57
C ALA A 85 14.69 16.84 10.05
N LEU A 86 13.73 17.63 9.57
CA LEU A 86 12.42 17.18 9.14
C LEU A 86 12.34 17.12 7.60
N ARG A 87 11.94 15.97 7.08
CA ARG A 87 11.52 15.81 5.69
C ARG A 87 10.00 15.68 5.65
N ILE A 88 9.36 16.48 4.85
CA ILE A 88 7.92 16.45 4.62
C ILE A 88 7.73 16.09 3.14
N SER A 89 6.86 15.12 2.86
CA SER A 89 6.54 14.73 1.48
C SER A 89 5.03 14.63 1.32
N ALA A 90 4.53 14.98 0.16
CA ALA A 90 3.15 14.76 -0.22
C ALA A 90 3.08 13.95 -1.51
N SER A 91 2.12 13.04 -1.58
CA SER A 91 1.82 12.23 -2.75
C SER A 91 0.32 12.03 -2.90
N LEU A 92 -0.09 11.73 -4.12
CA LEU A 92 -1.44 11.32 -4.47
C LEU A 92 -1.37 9.83 -4.87
N SER A 93 -2.27 9.02 -4.34
CA SER A 93 -2.45 7.63 -4.72
C SER A 93 -3.81 7.44 -5.37
N TYR A 94 -3.85 6.66 -6.43
CA TYR A 94 -5.08 6.23 -7.06
C TYR A 94 -5.03 4.72 -7.26
N ASN A 95 -6.05 4.02 -6.76
CA ASN A 95 -6.22 2.60 -6.92
C ASN A 95 -7.49 2.35 -7.73
N LEU A 96 -7.37 1.49 -8.71
CA LEU A 96 -8.47 0.89 -9.46
C LEU A 96 -8.55 -0.58 -9.05
N SER A 97 -9.65 -0.97 -8.43
CA SER A 97 -9.92 -2.35 -7.99
C SER A 97 -11.08 -2.93 -8.78
N GLU A 98 -10.88 -4.07 -9.41
CA GLU A 98 -11.97 -4.84 -10.03
C GLU A 98 -12.26 -6.05 -9.15
N LEU A 99 -13.50 -6.18 -8.69
CA LEU A 99 -14.03 -7.30 -7.93
C LEU A 99 -15.09 -8.01 -8.75
N ASP A 100 -14.92 -9.30 -9.01
CA ASP A 100 -15.94 -10.12 -9.65
C ASP A 100 -16.55 -11.06 -8.63
N PHE A 101 -17.81 -10.78 -8.28
CA PHE A 101 -18.55 -11.51 -7.24
C PHE A 101 -19.21 -12.78 -7.76
N ASN A 102 -19.08 -13.08 -9.06
CA ASN A 102 -19.68 -14.25 -9.70
C ASN A 102 -21.19 -14.40 -9.41
N GLY A 103 -21.90 -13.28 -9.31
CA GLY A 103 -23.35 -13.23 -9.04
C GLY A 103 -23.76 -13.37 -7.59
N PHE A 104 -22.83 -13.28 -6.64
CA PHE A 104 -23.13 -13.30 -5.21
C PHE A 104 -24.01 -12.11 -4.80
N LEU A 105 -25.16 -12.38 -4.14
CA LEU A 105 -26.19 -11.39 -3.81
C LEU A 105 -26.71 -10.55 -5.01
N GLY A 106 -26.52 -11.03 -6.23
CA GLY A 106 -26.87 -10.29 -7.45
C GLY A 106 -25.77 -9.38 -7.97
N LEU A 107 -24.71 -9.18 -7.20
CA LEU A 107 -23.53 -8.43 -7.64
C LEU A 107 -22.80 -9.19 -8.75
N GLN A 108 -22.31 -8.47 -9.73
CA GLN A 108 -21.51 -8.99 -10.82
C GLN A 108 -20.07 -8.52 -10.65
N ARG A 109 -19.53 -7.89 -11.66
CA ARG A 109 -18.22 -7.25 -11.60
C ARG A 109 -18.39 -5.79 -11.23
N GLU A 110 -17.74 -5.40 -10.13
CA GLU A 110 -17.69 -4.02 -9.67
C GLU A 110 -16.32 -3.41 -9.94
N THR A 111 -16.31 -2.17 -10.42
CA THR A 111 -15.10 -1.37 -10.61
C THR A 111 -15.07 -0.29 -9.55
N LEU A 112 -14.16 -0.45 -8.60
CA LEU A 112 -14.05 0.38 -7.41
C LEU A 112 -12.79 1.23 -7.48
N HIS A 113 -12.87 2.40 -6.91
CA HIS A 113 -11.82 3.41 -6.97
C HIS A 113 -11.46 3.86 -5.56
N THR A 114 -10.15 3.99 -5.30
CA THR A 114 -9.67 4.65 -4.08
C THR A 114 -8.75 5.81 -4.47
N LEU A 115 -9.04 6.99 -3.99
CA LEU A 115 -8.22 8.18 -4.18
C LEU A 115 -7.72 8.66 -2.81
N GLU A 116 -6.40 8.75 -2.64
CA GLU A 116 -5.78 9.11 -1.38
C GLU A 116 -4.76 10.24 -1.58
N ALA A 117 -4.75 11.18 -0.66
CA ALA A 117 -3.69 12.18 -0.54
C ALA A 117 -2.86 11.89 0.72
N GLN A 118 -1.62 11.50 0.54
CA GLN A 118 -0.75 11.17 1.67
C GLN A 118 0.23 12.30 1.97
N VAL A 119 0.29 12.71 3.24
CA VAL A 119 1.36 13.55 3.77
C VAL A 119 2.21 12.72 4.70
N SER A 120 3.51 12.62 4.44
CA SER A 120 4.45 11.89 5.27
C SER A 120 5.50 12.82 5.88
N LEU A 121 5.85 12.52 7.12
CA LEU A 121 6.80 13.25 7.94
C LEU A 121 7.91 12.29 8.35
N PHE A 122 9.15 12.64 8.08
CA PHE A 122 10.30 11.91 8.59
C PHE A 122 11.25 12.87 9.30
N TRP A 123 11.38 12.70 10.60
CA TRP A 123 12.22 13.53 11.45
C TRP A 123 13.44 12.74 11.92
N ARG A 124 14.64 13.27 11.65
CA ARG A 124 15.90 12.66 12.07
C ARG A 124 16.96 13.74 12.28
N PRO A 125 17.14 14.24 13.52
CA PRO A 125 18.20 15.19 13.81
C PRO A 125 19.58 14.55 13.61
N GLU A 126 20.51 15.34 13.10
CA GLU A 126 21.93 14.96 13.05
C GLU A 126 22.41 14.70 14.48
N GLN A 127 23.27 13.72 14.67
CA GLN A 127 23.82 13.31 15.98
C GLN A 127 22.78 12.75 17.00
N SER A 128 21.48 12.76 16.70
CA SER A 128 20.47 12.16 17.57
C SER A 128 20.31 10.66 17.28
N LYS A 129 20.06 9.91 18.37
CA LYS A 129 19.61 8.52 18.27
C LYS A 129 18.10 8.41 18.04
N TRP A 130 17.36 9.50 18.30
CA TRP A 130 15.91 9.56 18.08
C TRP A 130 15.58 9.85 16.62
N TRP A 131 14.49 9.26 16.14
CA TRP A 131 13.88 9.54 14.86
C TRP A 131 12.37 9.43 14.98
N GLY A 132 11.65 10.07 14.08
CA GLY A 132 10.20 10.02 14.00
C GLY A 132 9.73 9.77 12.58
N LEU A 133 8.66 9.00 12.46
CA LEU A 133 7.94 8.76 11.22
C LEU A 133 6.47 9.02 11.46
N GLY A 134 5.84 9.75 10.57
CA GLY A 134 4.40 9.92 10.57
C GLY A 134 3.85 9.95 9.16
N PHE A 135 2.63 9.48 8.99
CA PHE A 135 1.85 9.76 7.80
C PHE A 135 0.39 10.03 8.17
N PHE A 136 -0.25 10.80 7.33
CA PHE A 136 -1.65 11.13 7.38
C PHE A 136 -2.22 11.00 5.97
N THR A 137 -3.24 10.18 5.81
CA THR A 137 -3.78 9.80 4.51
C THR A 137 -5.30 9.95 4.53
N PRO A 138 -5.84 11.13 4.20
CA PRO A 138 -7.23 11.26 3.82
C PRO A 138 -7.45 10.64 2.44
N GLY A 139 -8.57 9.96 2.28
CA GLY A 139 -8.94 9.30 1.05
C GLY A 139 -10.44 9.19 0.88
N LEU A 140 -10.83 8.63 -0.23
CA LEU A 140 -12.20 8.22 -0.52
C LEU A 140 -12.18 6.93 -1.32
N GLY A 141 -13.11 6.02 -0.97
CA GLY A 141 -13.32 4.75 -1.66
C GLY A 141 -14.75 4.71 -2.20
N THR A 142 -14.90 4.59 -3.54
CA THR A 142 -16.18 4.77 -4.20
C THR A 142 -16.24 4.08 -5.57
N ASP A 143 -17.42 3.84 -6.11
CA ASP A 143 -17.64 3.43 -7.50
C ASP A 143 -17.82 4.63 -8.47
N PHE A 144 -17.77 5.87 -7.95
CA PHE A 144 -18.03 7.14 -8.66
C PHE A 144 -19.44 7.31 -9.24
N GLN A 145 -20.41 6.49 -8.86
CA GLN A 145 -21.79 6.70 -9.30
C GLN A 145 -22.50 7.78 -8.45
N GLY A 146 -22.08 7.94 -7.20
CA GLY A 146 -22.46 9.03 -6.31
C GLY A 146 -21.33 9.35 -5.34
N LEU A 147 -21.24 10.59 -4.88
CA LEU A 147 -20.27 10.97 -3.87
C LEU A 147 -20.97 11.46 -2.62
N SER A 148 -20.68 10.84 -1.50
CA SER A 148 -21.23 11.13 -0.19
C SER A 148 -20.12 11.35 0.86
N TRP A 149 -20.48 11.72 2.08
CA TRP A 149 -19.53 11.77 3.18
C TRP A 149 -19.10 10.38 3.67
N ASP A 150 -19.86 9.36 3.32
CA ASP A 150 -19.59 7.97 3.71
C ASP A 150 -18.47 7.34 2.89
N ASP A 151 -18.12 7.94 1.73
CA ASP A 151 -16.94 7.57 0.93
C ASP A 151 -15.62 7.95 1.60
N PHE A 152 -15.65 8.91 2.53
CA PHE A 152 -14.44 9.45 3.11
C PHE A 152 -13.86 8.57 4.20
N GLU A 153 -12.55 8.34 4.09
CA GLU A 153 -11.76 7.68 5.10
C GLU A 153 -10.49 8.47 5.41
N VAL A 154 -9.99 8.30 6.60
CA VAL A 154 -8.73 8.92 7.06
C VAL A 154 -7.93 7.87 7.81
N SER A 155 -6.68 7.68 7.41
CA SER A 155 -5.74 6.85 8.15
C SER A 155 -4.48 7.61 8.51
N GLY A 156 -3.79 7.14 9.54
CA GLY A 156 -2.53 7.73 9.94
C GLY A 156 -1.71 6.82 10.85
N LEU A 157 -0.40 7.02 10.81
CA LEU A 157 0.57 6.37 11.69
C LEU A 157 1.51 7.42 12.25
N GLY A 158 1.80 7.33 13.53
CA GLY A 158 2.86 8.09 14.18
C GLY A 158 3.78 7.16 14.96
N LEU A 159 5.06 7.15 14.62
CA LEU A 159 6.10 6.37 15.30
C LEU A 159 7.21 7.27 15.81
N LEU A 160 7.64 7.02 17.04
CA LEU A 160 8.87 7.55 17.60
C LEU A 160 9.85 6.39 17.81
N GLY A 161 11.02 6.48 17.22
CA GLY A 161 12.03 5.43 17.27
C GLY A 161 13.32 5.89 17.96
N TYR A 162 14.03 4.93 18.52
CA TYR A 162 15.35 5.11 19.13
C TYR A 162 16.34 4.13 18.53
N ARG A 163 17.46 4.64 18.05
CA ARG A 163 18.56 3.87 17.48
C ARG A 163 19.55 3.48 18.57
N PHE A 164 19.56 2.21 18.95
CA PHE A 164 20.48 1.65 19.94
C PHE A 164 21.88 1.48 19.36
N THR A 165 21.95 0.92 18.15
CA THR A 165 23.19 0.73 17.38
C THR A 165 22.99 1.26 15.97
N ASP A 166 24.04 1.24 15.14
CA ASP A 166 23.92 1.63 13.73
C ASP A 166 23.06 0.68 12.89
N THR A 167 22.83 -0.52 13.40
CA THR A 167 22.02 -1.54 12.73
C THR A 167 20.70 -1.84 13.41
N PHE A 168 20.45 -1.36 14.64
CA PHE A 168 19.25 -1.71 15.40
C PHE A 168 18.53 -0.50 15.98
N SER A 169 17.22 -0.43 15.72
CA SER A 169 16.31 0.58 16.23
C SER A 169 15.03 -0.05 16.74
N LEU A 170 14.47 0.48 17.83
CA LEU A 170 13.10 0.23 18.28
C LEU A 170 12.24 1.45 17.98
N ALA A 171 10.96 1.22 17.75
CA ALA A 171 9.97 2.27 17.55
C ALA A 171 8.66 1.91 18.26
N GLY A 172 7.97 2.94 18.74
CA GLY A 172 6.63 2.81 19.31
C GLY A 172 5.76 3.99 18.89
N GLY A 173 4.45 3.78 18.86
CA GLY A 173 3.50 4.79 18.45
C GLY A 173 2.09 4.26 18.32
N PHE A 174 1.33 4.84 17.38
CA PHE A 174 -0.07 4.48 17.16
C PHE A 174 -0.39 4.51 15.67
N PHE A 175 -1.22 3.57 15.25
CA PHE A 175 -1.96 3.61 14.00
C PHE A 175 -3.41 3.97 14.32
N ALA A 176 -4.02 4.84 13.51
CA ALA A 176 -5.41 5.21 13.63
C ALA A 176 -6.06 5.20 12.24
N GLN A 177 -7.30 4.76 12.18
CA GLN A 177 -8.15 4.81 11.00
C GLN A 177 -9.55 5.23 11.43
N TYR A 178 -10.20 6.04 10.60
CA TYR A 178 -11.56 6.50 10.77
C TYR A 178 -12.21 6.70 9.39
N GLY A 179 -13.48 6.39 9.26
CA GLY A 179 -14.26 6.54 8.04
C GLY A 179 -15.17 5.35 7.80
N ALA A 180 -15.12 4.76 6.64
CA ALA A 180 -15.99 3.66 6.20
C ALA A 180 -16.12 2.50 7.20
N GLN A 181 -15.07 2.20 7.93
CA GLN A 181 -15.07 1.25 9.05
C GLN A 181 -15.24 1.98 10.38
N GLU A 182 -15.64 1.25 11.42
CA GLU A 182 -15.61 1.77 12.79
C GLU A 182 -14.20 2.28 13.12
N GLY A 183 -14.13 3.51 13.64
CA GLY A 183 -12.87 4.15 13.96
C GLY A 183 -12.02 3.29 14.92
N MET A 184 -10.76 3.03 14.57
CA MET A 184 -9.86 2.27 15.43
C MET A 184 -8.57 3.03 15.72
N ILE A 185 -8.03 2.81 16.92
CA ILE A 185 -6.68 3.25 17.30
C ILE A 185 -5.96 2.05 17.87
N VAL A 186 -4.84 1.69 17.26
CA VAL A 186 -4.05 0.52 17.64
C VAL A 186 -2.64 0.96 18.03
N PRO A 187 -2.12 0.55 19.21
CA PRO A 187 -0.73 0.77 19.53
C PRO A 187 0.18 0.02 18.57
N ALA A 188 1.25 0.69 18.13
CA ALA A 188 2.23 0.14 17.21
C ALA A 188 3.59 0.06 17.92
N LEU A 189 4.12 -1.14 18.05
CA LEU A 189 5.47 -1.40 18.53
C LEU A 189 6.23 -2.16 17.44
N GLY A 190 7.44 -1.73 17.16
CA GLY A 190 8.21 -2.34 16.09
C GLY A 190 9.70 -2.17 16.26
N PHE A 191 10.45 -2.84 15.41
CA PHE A 191 11.90 -2.69 15.33
C PHE A 191 12.39 -2.78 13.90
N ILE A 192 13.56 -2.20 13.67
CA ILE A 192 14.31 -2.28 12.44
C ILE A 192 15.70 -2.78 12.77
N TRP A 193 16.09 -3.92 12.19
CA TRP A 193 17.40 -4.51 12.34
C TRP A 193 18.02 -4.77 10.97
N LYS A 194 19.19 -4.16 10.73
CA LYS A 194 19.85 -4.14 9.42
C LYS A 194 21.31 -4.64 9.52
N PRO A 195 21.55 -5.89 9.93
CA PRO A 195 22.87 -6.49 9.79
C PRO A 195 23.12 -6.77 8.32
N ASP A 196 24.22 -6.24 7.75
CA ASP A 196 24.56 -6.50 6.33
C ASP A 196 24.84 -8.00 6.11
N PRO A 197 24.26 -8.65 5.08
CA PRO A 197 23.41 -8.11 4.01
C PRO A 197 21.89 -8.20 4.28
N PHE A 198 21.48 -8.49 5.52
CA PHE A 198 20.08 -8.73 5.88
C PHE A 198 19.40 -7.46 6.40
N ILE A 199 18.11 -7.45 6.31
CA ILE A 199 17.24 -6.41 6.84
C ILE A 199 15.99 -7.08 7.41
N VAL A 200 15.68 -6.78 8.67
CA VAL A 200 14.45 -7.20 9.34
C VAL A 200 13.73 -5.95 9.79
N GLN A 201 12.52 -5.79 9.34
CA GLN A 201 11.66 -4.68 9.73
C GLN A 201 10.33 -5.23 10.22
N VAL A 202 10.00 -4.91 11.44
CA VAL A 202 8.69 -5.15 12.03
C VAL A 202 8.17 -3.81 12.48
N THR A 203 7.23 -3.26 11.75
CA THR A 203 6.55 -2.00 12.04
C THR A 203 5.07 -2.23 11.80
N PRO A 204 4.33 -2.76 12.80
CA PRO A 204 2.95 -3.15 12.59
C PRO A 204 2.12 -2.08 11.88
N PRO A 205 1.26 -2.48 10.94
CA PRO A 205 0.92 -3.87 10.61
C PRO A 205 1.85 -4.59 9.63
N PHE A 206 3.06 -4.08 9.38
CA PHE A 206 3.97 -4.53 8.34
C PHE A 206 5.16 -5.32 8.87
N VAL A 207 5.47 -6.44 8.23
CA VAL A 207 6.66 -7.26 8.50
C VAL A 207 7.42 -7.48 7.20
N VAL A 208 8.72 -7.21 7.19
CA VAL A 208 9.59 -7.44 6.03
C VAL A 208 10.90 -8.05 6.47
N LEU A 209 11.29 -9.14 5.82
CA LEU A 209 12.60 -9.76 5.88
C LEU A 209 13.26 -9.59 4.52
N GLY A 210 14.40 -8.94 4.44
CA GLY A 210 15.11 -8.69 3.20
C GLY A 210 16.52 -9.24 3.22
N TRP A 211 17.00 -9.67 2.06
CA TRP A 211 18.36 -10.06 1.81
C TRP A 211 18.88 -9.38 0.54
N ARG A 212 19.93 -8.56 0.70
CA ARG A 212 20.63 -7.96 -0.42
C ARG A 212 21.57 -8.99 -1.04
N ALA A 213 21.06 -9.70 -2.05
CA ALA A 213 21.80 -10.76 -2.73
C ALA A 213 22.96 -10.20 -3.56
N THR A 214 22.77 -9.02 -4.17
CA THR A 214 23.78 -8.24 -4.89
C THR A 214 23.52 -6.75 -4.71
N ASP A 215 24.38 -5.88 -5.27
CA ASP A 215 24.15 -4.42 -5.26
C ASP A 215 22.85 -4.01 -5.99
N ARG A 216 22.33 -4.86 -6.87
CA ARG A 216 21.14 -4.57 -7.68
C ARG A 216 19.94 -5.47 -7.38
N VAL A 217 20.13 -6.55 -6.65
CA VAL A 217 19.05 -7.53 -6.38
C VAL A 217 18.85 -7.66 -4.90
N THR A 218 17.63 -7.39 -4.46
CA THR A 218 17.15 -7.68 -3.10
C THR A 218 16.04 -8.72 -3.19
N LEU A 219 16.14 -9.74 -2.37
CA LEU A 219 15.06 -10.70 -2.14
C LEU A 219 14.38 -10.33 -0.84
N SER A 220 13.05 -10.46 -0.76
CA SER A 220 12.33 -10.22 0.48
C SER A 220 11.17 -11.18 0.70
N LEU A 221 10.85 -11.37 1.98
CA LEU A 221 9.58 -11.95 2.44
C LEU A 221 8.85 -10.87 3.20
N SER A 222 7.56 -10.71 2.94
CA SER A 222 6.75 -9.69 3.58
C SER A 222 5.37 -10.22 3.99
N ALA A 223 4.79 -9.57 5.01
CA ALA A 223 3.40 -9.76 5.40
C ALA A 223 2.78 -8.39 5.68
N TYR A 224 1.60 -8.14 5.14
CA TYR A 224 0.90 -6.85 5.25
C TYR A 224 -0.61 -7.00 5.03
N PRO A 225 -1.42 -6.07 5.58
CA PRO A 225 -2.86 -6.05 5.32
C PRO A 225 -3.16 -5.83 3.84
N SER A 226 -4.25 -6.41 3.38
CA SER A 226 -4.80 -6.25 2.04
C SER A 226 -6.30 -5.99 2.10
N GLY A 227 -6.87 -5.44 1.03
CA GLY A 227 -8.27 -5.13 0.92
C GLY A 227 -8.53 -3.62 0.90
N GLY A 228 -9.77 -3.24 1.13
CA GLY A 228 -10.24 -1.87 1.13
C GLY A 228 -11.71 -1.78 1.51
N SER A 229 -12.23 -0.57 1.55
CA SER A 229 -13.63 -0.28 1.79
C SER A 229 -14.10 0.71 0.74
N TRP A 230 -15.27 0.47 0.18
CA TRP A 230 -15.83 1.30 -0.89
C TRP A 230 -17.34 1.48 -0.69
N ASP A 231 -17.78 2.70 -0.86
CA ASP A 231 -19.19 2.99 -1.03
C ASP A 231 -19.60 2.71 -2.47
N VAL A 232 -20.76 2.09 -2.66
CA VAL A 232 -21.26 1.67 -3.98
C VAL A 232 -22.74 2.04 -4.12
N GLU A 233 -23.14 2.47 -5.30
CA GLU A 233 -24.53 2.79 -5.61
C GLU A 233 -25.25 1.58 -6.25
N ASP A 234 -25.44 0.51 -5.47
CA ASP A 234 -26.31 -0.61 -5.86
C ASP A 234 -27.63 -0.55 -5.07
N PRO A 235 -28.78 -0.93 -5.64
CA PRO A 235 -30.08 -0.87 -4.94
C PRO A 235 -30.14 -1.65 -3.64
N ASN A 236 -29.30 -2.65 -3.44
CA ASN A 236 -29.30 -3.53 -2.29
C ASN A 236 -28.05 -3.41 -1.42
N VAL A 237 -26.93 -3.02 -2.00
CA VAL A 237 -25.61 -2.96 -1.34
C VAL A 237 -25.05 -1.56 -1.49
N ASN A 238 -24.77 -0.90 -0.37
CA ASN A 238 -24.16 0.45 -0.38
C ASN A 238 -22.71 0.44 0.04
N ARG A 239 -22.22 -0.65 0.65
CA ARG A 239 -20.82 -0.73 1.04
C ARG A 239 -20.25 -2.12 0.82
N VAL A 240 -19.05 -2.16 0.28
CA VAL A 240 -18.22 -3.35 0.11
C VAL A 240 -16.96 -3.19 0.95
N GLU A 241 -16.71 -4.08 1.90
CA GLU A 241 -15.49 -4.11 2.69
C GLU A 241 -14.78 -5.44 2.47
N LEU A 242 -13.52 -5.36 2.11
CA LEU A 242 -12.65 -6.52 1.93
C LEU A 242 -11.45 -6.38 2.86
N ASN A 243 -11.23 -7.34 3.73
CA ASN A 243 -10.11 -7.39 4.65
C ASN A 243 -9.34 -8.69 4.50
N GLY A 244 -8.03 -8.65 4.61
CA GLY A 244 -7.19 -9.83 4.54
C GLY A 244 -5.72 -9.52 4.82
N TRP A 245 -4.88 -10.52 4.62
CA TRP A 245 -3.43 -10.40 4.76
C TRP A 245 -2.74 -10.99 3.53
N GLN A 246 -1.77 -10.28 3.01
CA GLN A 246 -0.87 -10.81 1.99
C GLN A 246 0.47 -11.21 2.60
N THR A 247 0.91 -12.41 2.25
CA THR A 247 2.29 -12.86 2.50
C THR A 247 2.96 -13.09 1.17
N ALA A 248 4.12 -12.48 0.94
CA ALA A 248 4.78 -12.47 -0.36
C ALA A 248 6.27 -12.77 -0.26
N ALA A 249 6.77 -13.49 -1.24
CA ALA A 249 8.17 -13.48 -1.64
C ALA A 249 8.34 -12.48 -2.79
N SER A 250 9.40 -11.66 -2.74
CA SER A 250 9.64 -10.63 -3.75
C SER A 250 11.07 -10.67 -4.26
N VAL A 251 11.24 -10.34 -5.53
CA VAL A 251 12.52 -10.05 -6.16
C VAL A 251 12.48 -8.59 -6.60
N ILE A 252 13.34 -7.77 -6.01
CA ILE A 252 13.46 -6.34 -6.35
C ILE A 252 14.76 -6.17 -7.13
N TYR A 253 14.65 -5.73 -8.38
CA TYR A 253 15.78 -5.44 -9.26
C TYR A 253 15.95 -3.95 -9.47
N GLN A 254 17.08 -3.40 -9.04
CA GLN A 254 17.47 -2.01 -9.26
C GLN A 254 18.11 -1.89 -10.65
N ALA A 255 17.29 -1.56 -11.66
CA ALA A 255 17.76 -1.47 -13.05
C ALA A 255 18.69 -0.28 -13.26
N THR A 256 18.40 0.86 -12.61
CA THR A 256 19.27 2.04 -12.53
C THR A 256 19.22 2.62 -11.12
N ASP A 257 20.00 3.64 -10.81
CA ASP A 257 19.98 4.33 -9.51
C ASP A 257 18.59 4.93 -9.16
N ARG A 258 17.73 5.08 -10.16
CA ARG A 258 16.42 5.70 -10.01
C ARG A 258 15.25 4.80 -10.36
N PHE A 259 15.48 3.70 -11.06
CA PHE A 259 14.42 2.82 -11.54
C PHE A 259 14.56 1.41 -11.00
N SER A 260 13.50 0.91 -10.40
CA SER A 260 13.41 -0.47 -9.91
C SER A 260 12.15 -1.17 -10.41
N ILE A 261 12.30 -2.49 -10.54
CA ILE A 261 11.23 -3.42 -10.89
C ILE A 261 11.13 -4.43 -9.75
N SER A 262 9.95 -4.67 -9.25
CA SER A 262 9.70 -5.72 -8.25
C SER A 262 8.64 -6.69 -8.75
N LEU A 263 8.96 -7.97 -8.65
CA LEU A 263 8.01 -9.07 -8.84
C LEU A 263 7.71 -9.67 -7.47
N ARG A 264 6.43 -9.86 -7.18
CA ARG A 264 5.94 -10.47 -5.94
C ARG A 264 5.04 -11.65 -6.29
N ALA A 265 5.12 -12.69 -5.50
CA ALA A 265 4.20 -13.82 -5.54
C ALA A 265 3.98 -14.33 -4.12
N GLY A 266 2.78 -14.78 -3.81
CA GLY A 266 2.46 -15.21 -2.47
C GLY A 266 1.04 -15.69 -2.30
N MET A 267 0.55 -15.55 -1.06
CA MET A 267 -0.81 -15.94 -0.68
C MET A 267 -1.54 -14.76 -0.06
N ASN A 268 -2.76 -14.54 -0.50
CA ASN A 268 -3.73 -13.76 0.26
C ASN A 268 -4.32 -14.72 1.30
N ILE A 269 -4.09 -14.43 2.59
CA ILE A 269 -4.40 -15.34 3.69
C ILE A 269 -5.59 -14.81 4.45
N GLY A 270 -6.57 -15.63 4.59
CA GLY A 270 -7.79 -15.34 5.32
C GLY A 270 -8.37 -13.99 4.89
N GLY A 271 -9.55 -13.97 4.42
CA GLY A 271 -10.21 -12.74 4.04
C GLY A 271 -11.59 -12.72 4.65
N GLU A 272 -12.10 -11.51 4.80
CA GLU A 272 -13.49 -11.28 5.19
C GLU A 272 -14.08 -10.30 4.20
N LEU A 273 -15.16 -10.71 3.54
CA LEU A 273 -15.97 -9.86 2.68
C LEU A 273 -17.23 -9.49 3.46
N GLU A 274 -17.39 -8.21 3.74
CA GLU A 274 -18.60 -7.69 4.36
C GLU A 274 -19.35 -6.78 3.39
N LEU A 275 -20.64 -7.01 3.24
CA LEU A 275 -21.56 -6.20 2.45
C LEU A 275 -22.60 -5.56 3.36
N ARG A 276 -22.85 -4.26 3.17
CA ARG A 276 -23.83 -3.51 3.98
C ARG A 276 -24.83 -2.77 3.11
N ASP A 277 -26.05 -2.57 3.67
CA ASP A 277 -27.08 -1.72 3.06
C ASP A 277 -26.90 -0.24 3.41
N GLY A 278 -27.73 0.64 2.82
CA GLY A 278 -27.72 2.09 3.07
C GLY A 278 -28.09 2.50 4.50
N ASN A 279 -28.53 1.59 5.36
CA ASN A 279 -28.74 1.81 6.78
C ASN A 279 -27.59 1.25 7.64
N ASN A 280 -26.50 0.85 7.00
CA ASN A 280 -25.32 0.24 7.63
C ASN A 280 -25.59 -1.14 8.29
N ASN A 281 -26.68 -1.84 7.88
CA ASN A 281 -26.90 -3.20 8.33
C ASN A 281 -26.04 -4.16 7.51
N VAL A 282 -25.47 -5.15 8.17
CA VAL A 282 -24.72 -6.22 7.51
C VAL A 282 -25.68 -7.13 6.74
N LEU A 283 -25.52 -7.17 5.42
CA LEU A 283 -26.26 -8.04 4.51
C LEU A 283 -25.60 -9.41 4.39
N ALA A 284 -24.28 -9.41 4.34
CA ALA A 284 -23.46 -10.62 4.31
C ALA A 284 -22.13 -10.34 4.98
N ASN A 285 -21.61 -11.38 5.64
CA ASN A 285 -20.25 -11.42 6.14
C ASN A 285 -19.69 -12.81 5.83
N GLU A 286 -18.79 -12.90 4.85
CA GLU A 286 -18.28 -14.15 4.32
C GLU A 286 -16.77 -14.25 4.57
N THR A 287 -16.37 -15.37 5.14
CA THR A 287 -14.95 -15.73 5.24
C THR A 287 -14.46 -16.22 3.88
N LEU A 288 -13.35 -15.68 3.41
CA LEU A 288 -12.69 -16.07 2.16
C LEU A 288 -11.56 -17.06 2.45
N GLU A 289 -11.45 -18.09 1.63
CA GLU A 289 -10.31 -18.99 1.67
C GLU A 289 -9.04 -18.31 1.16
N SER A 290 -7.89 -18.86 1.49
CA SER A 290 -6.61 -18.32 1.02
C SER A 290 -6.42 -18.60 -0.47
N ALA A 291 -5.96 -17.60 -1.23
CA ALA A 291 -5.69 -17.73 -2.66
C ALA A 291 -4.29 -17.23 -3.03
N PRO A 292 -3.66 -17.80 -4.06
CA PRO A 292 -2.39 -17.30 -4.57
C PRO A 292 -2.57 -15.93 -5.22
N PHE A 293 -1.53 -15.12 -5.17
CA PHE A 293 -1.47 -13.86 -5.88
C PHE A 293 -0.14 -13.63 -6.55
N GLY A 294 -0.14 -12.77 -7.57
CA GLY A 294 1.04 -12.25 -8.22
C GLY A 294 0.94 -10.74 -8.38
N ALA A 295 2.08 -10.05 -8.28
CA ALA A 295 2.12 -8.61 -8.45
C ALA A 295 3.40 -8.14 -9.17
N LEU A 296 3.25 -7.06 -9.94
CA LEU A 296 4.35 -6.34 -10.59
C LEU A 296 4.35 -4.91 -10.11
N ASN A 297 5.51 -4.45 -9.66
CA ASN A 297 5.71 -3.06 -9.28
C ASN A 297 6.82 -2.42 -10.11
N LEU A 298 6.55 -1.22 -10.61
CA LEU A 298 7.49 -0.37 -11.30
C LEU A 298 7.64 0.93 -10.52
N ARG A 299 8.86 1.31 -10.18
CA ARG A 299 9.12 2.52 -9.41
C ARG A 299 10.23 3.36 -10.00
N TRP A 300 9.94 4.65 -10.13
CA TRP A 300 10.91 5.67 -10.54
C TRP A 300 11.12 6.68 -9.42
N GLN A 301 12.34 6.79 -8.90
CA GLN A 301 12.73 7.70 -7.81
C GLN A 301 13.46 8.94 -8.37
N PHE A 302 13.40 10.06 -7.65
CA PHE A 302 14.10 11.32 -8.00
C PHE A 302 15.31 11.55 -7.12
#